data_0df48de9c7f57273d476e9db600f5bb8
#
_entry.id   0df48de9c7f57273d476e9db600f5bb8
#
_cell.length_a   1.000
_cell.length_b   1.000
_cell.length_c   1.000
_cell.angle_alpha   90.00
_cell.angle_beta   90.00
_cell.angle_gamma   90.00
#
_symmetry.space_group_name_H-M   'P 1'
#
loop_
_entity.id
_entity.type
_entity.pdbx_description
1 polymer ?
#
loop_
_entity_poly.entity_id
_entity_poly.type
_entity_poly.pdbx_seq_one_letter_code
_entity_poly.pdbx_strand_id
1 'polypeptide(L)'
;RGKEIFKPLNTGYIDERVSCIREYVANIYFYTKDGYTIMIDAGYNYDRLAEKMQWLNIDPKDIKEILITHQDTDHVGAIEKDSDGIFSESTIYIGKIENEYLEGRKRRKVFWGLYKLPQVYIDNKKVLIDDGQVFYIGNIKIEAFLVPGHTWGHLVYLIDDAYLFTGDTIWFGADGGYAFLNTLAEDRKLQIKSLKRLEGILRER
;
A
#
# COMPACT_ATOMS: atom_id res chain seq x y z
N ARG A 1 22.37 15.02 -5.82
CA ARG A 1 20.94 15.37 -5.63
C ARG A 1 19.97 14.21 -5.96
N GLY A 2 20.42 13.03 -6.40
CA GLY A 2 19.57 11.87 -6.64
C GLY A 2 19.34 10.95 -5.43
N LYS A 3 19.97 11.23 -4.28
CA LYS A 3 19.94 10.35 -3.10
C LYS A 3 18.73 10.52 -2.16
N GLU A 4 17.84 11.47 -2.39
CA GLU A 4 16.75 11.80 -1.46
C GLU A 4 15.36 11.47 -1.98
N ILE A 5 15.23 10.93 -3.19
CA ILE A 5 13.93 10.65 -3.82
C ILE A 5 13.20 9.50 -3.12
N PHE A 6 13.95 8.54 -2.56
CA PHE A 6 13.42 7.42 -1.80
C PHE A 6 14.02 7.44 -0.40
N LYS A 7 13.30 8.02 0.55
CA LYS A 7 13.72 8.05 1.95
C LYS A 7 12.58 7.55 2.83
N PRO A 8 12.33 6.24 2.83
CA PRO A 8 11.33 5.66 3.69
C PRO A 8 11.68 5.90 5.17
N LEU A 9 10.67 5.97 6.02
CA LEU A 9 10.81 6.07 7.47
C LEU A 9 11.58 4.86 7.99
N ASN A 10 12.34 5.05 9.06
CA ASN A 10 12.99 3.94 9.73
C ASN A 10 11.95 3.02 10.38
N THR A 11 12.29 1.73 10.50
CA THR A 11 11.47 0.76 11.22
C THR A 11 11.25 1.23 12.67
N GLY A 12 10.01 1.27 13.12
CA GLY A 12 9.63 1.69 14.47
C GLY A 12 8.18 2.15 14.59
N TYR A 13 7.84 2.61 15.77
CA TYR A 13 6.55 3.21 16.06
C TYR A 13 6.53 4.66 15.62
N ILE A 14 5.47 5.08 14.95
CA ILE A 14 5.22 6.48 14.55
C ILE A 14 4.45 7.17 15.67
N ASP A 15 3.44 6.50 16.19
CA ASP A 15 2.67 6.90 17.36
C ASP A 15 2.10 5.66 18.10
N GLU A 16 1.10 5.84 18.94
CA GLU A 16 0.47 4.77 19.71
C GLU A 16 -0.32 3.75 18.87
N ARG A 17 -0.69 4.10 17.65
CA ARG A 17 -1.52 3.30 16.75
C ARG A 17 -0.79 2.84 15.49
N VAL A 18 0.18 3.60 15.05
CA VAL A 18 0.86 3.36 13.78
C VAL A 18 2.31 3.00 14.00
N SER A 19 2.71 1.87 13.44
CA SER A 19 4.11 1.50 13.28
C SER A 19 4.44 1.21 11.82
N CYS A 20 5.71 1.21 11.48
CA CYS A 20 6.15 0.92 10.13
C CYS A 20 7.43 0.09 10.08
N ILE A 21 7.57 -0.66 9.02
CA ILE A 21 8.79 -1.35 8.63
C ILE A 21 9.34 -0.68 7.38
N ARG A 22 10.63 -0.33 7.44
CA ARG A 22 11.38 0.11 6.27
C ARG A 22 11.84 -1.08 5.46
N GLU A 23 11.43 -1.15 4.20
CA GLU A 23 11.93 -2.12 3.27
C GLU A 23 12.36 -1.48 1.94
N TYR A 24 13.68 -1.47 1.66
CA TYR A 24 14.29 -0.81 0.48
C TYR A 24 13.81 0.64 0.28
N VAL A 25 12.86 0.84 -0.62
CA VAL A 25 12.35 2.14 -1.07
C VAL A 25 10.97 2.47 -0.53
N ALA A 26 10.30 1.52 0.12
CA ALA A 26 8.93 1.65 0.62
C ALA A 26 8.85 1.45 2.15
N ASN A 27 7.74 1.82 2.73
CA ASN A 27 7.34 1.43 4.07
C ASN A 27 6.13 0.51 4.00
N ILE A 28 6.13 -0.50 4.87
CA ILE A 28 4.96 -1.29 5.22
C ILE A 28 4.44 -0.73 6.53
N TYR A 29 3.14 -0.49 6.62
CA TYR A 29 2.54 0.08 7.81
C TYR A 29 1.67 -0.93 8.54
N PHE A 30 1.56 -0.73 9.86
CA PHE A 30 0.65 -1.47 10.74
C PHE A 30 -0.19 -0.45 11.48
N TYR A 31 -1.50 -0.65 11.47
CA TYR A 31 -2.43 0.11 12.26
C TYR A 31 -3.02 -0.79 13.33
N THR A 32 -2.86 -0.40 14.60
CA THR A 32 -3.32 -1.16 15.76
C THR A 32 -4.36 -0.39 16.54
N LYS A 33 -5.49 -1.02 16.84
CA LYS A 33 -6.56 -0.47 17.65
C LYS A 33 -7.17 -1.57 18.53
N ASP A 34 -7.25 -1.32 19.83
CA ASP A 34 -7.82 -2.25 20.82
C ASP A 34 -7.20 -3.67 20.73
N GLY A 35 -5.90 -3.75 20.49
CA GLY A 35 -5.17 -5.01 20.37
C GLY A 35 -5.32 -5.72 19.02
N TYR A 36 -6.04 -5.13 18.07
CA TYR A 36 -6.17 -5.68 16.73
C TYR A 36 -5.31 -4.92 15.73
N THR A 37 -4.53 -5.64 14.92
CA THR A 37 -3.58 -5.04 13.98
C THR A 37 -3.92 -5.44 12.56
N ILE A 38 -4.03 -4.44 11.68
CA ILE A 38 -4.11 -4.60 10.23
C ILE A 38 -2.81 -4.14 9.59
N MET A 39 -2.44 -4.75 8.47
CA MET A 39 -1.25 -4.39 7.71
C MET A 39 -1.65 -3.62 6.44
N ILE A 40 -0.88 -2.59 6.09
CA ILE A 40 -1.05 -1.81 4.86
C ILE A 40 0.20 -1.98 4.02
N ASP A 41 0.03 -2.60 2.85
CA ASP A 41 1.04 -3.14 1.97
C ASP A 41 1.89 -4.24 2.64
N ALA A 42 2.67 -4.98 1.86
CA ALA A 42 3.43 -6.13 2.37
C ALA A 42 4.92 -6.10 1.98
N GLY A 43 5.34 -5.09 1.21
CA GLY A 43 6.74 -4.99 0.81
C GLY A 43 7.17 -6.05 -0.20
N TYR A 44 8.49 -6.17 -0.37
CA TYR A 44 9.09 -6.98 -1.42
C TYR A 44 9.54 -8.36 -0.96
N ASN A 45 9.99 -8.48 0.29
CA ASN A 45 10.65 -9.69 0.78
C ASN A 45 10.04 -10.19 2.09
N TYR A 46 9.53 -11.40 2.04
CA TYR A 46 8.87 -12.08 3.15
C TYR A 46 9.78 -12.26 4.39
N ASP A 47 11.00 -12.79 4.20
CA ASP A 47 11.89 -13.08 5.33
C ASP A 47 12.23 -11.83 6.13
N ARG A 48 12.55 -10.74 5.40
CA ARG A 48 12.85 -9.45 6.04
C ARG A 48 11.63 -8.83 6.71
N LEU A 49 10.45 -9.00 6.13
CA LEU A 49 9.21 -8.53 6.72
C LEU A 49 8.96 -9.25 8.05
N ALA A 50 8.98 -10.59 8.04
CA ALA A 50 8.75 -11.41 9.21
C ALA A 50 9.77 -11.13 10.34
N GLU A 51 11.06 -10.99 10.01
CA GLU A 51 12.11 -10.61 10.95
C GLU A 51 11.82 -9.25 11.61
N LYS A 52 11.50 -8.22 10.83
CA LYS A 52 11.28 -6.87 11.35
C LYS A 52 9.96 -6.72 12.09
N MET A 53 8.96 -7.53 11.78
CA MET A 53 7.71 -7.59 12.56
C MET A 53 7.99 -8.00 14.01
N GLN A 54 8.94 -8.92 14.25
CA GLN A 54 9.37 -9.29 15.59
C GLN A 54 9.96 -8.09 16.37
N TRP A 55 10.67 -7.17 15.69
CA TRP A 55 11.18 -5.95 16.35
C TRP A 55 10.08 -5.02 16.83
N LEU A 56 8.90 -5.11 16.21
CA LEU A 56 7.70 -4.36 16.58
C LEU A 56 6.78 -5.15 17.52
N ASN A 57 7.19 -6.33 17.99
CA ASN A 57 6.37 -7.27 18.76
C ASN A 57 5.06 -7.66 18.05
N ILE A 58 5.08 -7.73 16.72
CA ILE A 58 3.95 -8.18 15.90
C ILE A 58 4.24 -9.61 15.44
N ASP A 59 3.38 -10.56 15.81
CA ASP A 59 3.44 -11.90 15.24
C ASP A 59 2.81 -11.86 13.84
N PRO A 60 3.54 -12.25 12.77
CA PRO A 60 2.98 -12.31 11.42
C PRO A 60 1.68 -13.14 11.32
N LYS A 61 1.53 -14.17 12.14
CA LYS A 61 0.34 -15.04 12.16
C LYS A 61 -0.92 -14.33 12.67
N ASP A 62 -0.76 -13.23 13.39
CA ASP A 62 -1.87 -12.42 13.89
C ASP A 62 -2.43 -11.46 12.84
N ILE A 63 -1.73 -11.28 11.71
CA ILE A 63 -2.19 -10.44 10.61
C ILE A 63 -3.23 -11.20 9.78
N LYS A 64 -4.50 -10.89 10.01
CA LYS A 64 -5.64 -11.51 9.31
C LYS A 64 -6.13 -10.68 8.13
N GLU A 65 -5.86 -9.39 8.11
CA GLU A 65 -6.27 -8.46 7.05
C GLU A 65 -5.11 -7.60 6.58
N ILE A 66 -4.97 -7.53 5.28
CA ILE A 66 -3.95 -6.76 4.59
C ILE A 66 -4.63 -5.84 3.56
N LEU A 67 -4.47 -4.53 3.73
CA LEU A 67 -4.92 -3.53 2.76
C LEU A 67 -3.80 -3.31 1.75
N ILE A 68 -4.07 -3.52 0.48
CA ILE A 68 -3.09 -3.30 -0.59
C ILE A 68 -3.45 -2.03 -1.35
N THR A 69 -2.50 -1.09 -1.39
CA THR A 69 -2.68 0.17 -2.13
C THR A 69 -2.62 -0.09 -3.63
N HIS A 70 -1.66 -0.88 -4.09
CA HIS A 70 -1.50 -1.30 -5.48
C HIS A 70 -0.63 -2.57 -5.58
N GLN A 71 -0.57 -3.16 -6.78
CA GLN A 71 0.00 -4.49 -7.00
C GLN A 71 1.51 -4.51 -7.31
N ASP A 72 2.23 -3.40 -7.26
CA ASP A 72 3.67 -3.42 -7.55
C ASP A 72 4.41 -4.32 -6.55
N THR A 73 5.47 -4.98 -7.02
CA THR A 73 6.14 -6.07 -6.27
C THR A 73 6.69 -5.63 -4.91
N ASP A 74 7.03 -4.35 -4.76
CA ASP A 74 7.50 -3.78 -3.50
C ASP A 74 6.36 -3.46 -2.50
N HIS A 75 5.10 -3.73 -2.89
CA HIS A 75 3.90 -3.63 -2.05
C HIS A 75 3.21 -4.97 -1.79
N VAL A 76 3.41 -5.97 -2.66
CA VAL A 76 2.75 -7.29 -2.53
C VAL A 76 3.71 -8.47 -2.55
N GLY A 77 4.99 -8.24 -2.82
CA GLY A 77 5.96 -9.30 -3.09
C GLY A 77 6.22 -10.23 -1.91
N ALA A 78 6.08 -9.75 -0.67
CA ALA A 78 6.23 -10.63 0.49
C ALA A 78 5.06 -11.63 0.61
N ILE A 79 3.85 -11.28 0.15
CA ILE A 79 2.73 -12.22 0.11
C ILE A 79 2.95 -13.25 -1.01
N GLU A 80 3.34 -12.81 -2.21
CA GLU A 80 3.64 -13.69 -3.33
C GLU A 80 4.75 -14.71 -3.02
N LYS A 81 5.73 -14.30 -2.21
CA LYS A 81 6.92 -15.08 -1.87
C LYS A 81 6.85 -15.73 -0.49
N ASP A 82 5.67 -15.76 0.11
CA ASP A 82 5.42 -16.39 1.41
C ASP A 82 5.49 -17.92 1.29
N SER A 83 6.72 -18.46 1.26
CA SER A 83 6.96 -19.88 1.13
C SER A 83 6.48 -20.70 2.32
N ASP A 84 6.37 -20.07 3.49
CA ASP A 84 5.95 -20.70 4.73
C ASP A 84 4.43 -20.62 4.95
N GLY A 85 3.72 -19.87 4.09
CA GLY A 85 2.29 -19.72 4.12
C GLY A 85 1.76 -18.95 5.34
N ILE A 86 2.58 -18.08 5.96
CA ILE A 86 2.19 -17.33 7.17
C ILE A 86 1.03 -16.40 6.89
N PHE A 87 1.03 -15.76 5.70
CA PHE A 87 -0.06 -14.89 5.26
C PHE A 87 -1.13 -15.61 4.44
N SER A 88 -1.07 -16.95 4.29
CA SER A 88 -2.01 -17.71 3.46
C SER A 88 -3.46 -17.58 3.92
N GLU A 89 -3.69 -17.42 5.22
CA GLU A 89 -5.01 -17.21 5.82
C GLU A 89 -5.44 -15.74 5.87
N SER A 90 -4.56 -14.81 5.48
CA SER A 90 -4.89 -13.39 5.49
C SER A 90 -5.83 -13.05 4.33
N THR A 91 -6.83 -12.22 4.61
CA THR A 91 -7.72 -11.65 3.59
C THR A 91 -7.10 -10.39 3.03
N ILE A 92 -6.99 -10.32 1.71
CA ILE A 92 -6.42 -9.19 0.98
C ILE A 92 -7.54 -8.25 0.53
N TYR A 93 -7.49 -7.00 0.97
CA TYR A 93 -8.36 -5.91 0.51
C TYR A 93 -7.64 -5.13 -0.57
N ILE A 94 -8.16 -5.11 -1.78
CA ILE A 94 -7.50 -4.52 -2.95
C ILE A 94 -8.51 -3.89 -3.89
N GLY A 95 -8.12 -2.83 -4.60
CA GLY A 95 -8.95 -2.20 -5.61
C GLY A 95 -9.34 -3.18 -6.74
N LYS A 96 -10.59 -3.11 -7.22
CA LYS A 96 -11.07 -3.96 -8.32
C LYS A 96 -10.16 -3.87 -9.55
N ILE A 97 -9.70 -2.67 -9.90
CA ILE A 97 -8.83 -2.46 -11.04
C ILE A 97 -7.43 -3.04 -10.79
N GLU A 98 -6.92 -2.95 -9.56
CA GLU A 98 -5.63 -3.55 -9.18
C GLU A 98 -5.69 -5.08 -9.26
N ASN A 99 -6.80 -5.67 -8.85
CA ASN A 99 -6.98 -7.11 -8.96
C ASN A 99 -6.89 -7.63 -10.41
N GLU A 100 -7.24 -6.79 -11.42
CA GLU A 100 -7.08 -7.18 -12.84
C GLU A 100 -5.62 -7.39 -13.24
N TYR A 101 -4.67 -6.72 -12.58
CA TYR A 101 -3.24 -7.00 -12.77
C TYR A 101 -2.86 -8.33 -12.15
N LEU A 102 -3.33 -8.63 -10.92
CA LEU A 102 -3.05 -9.91 -10.25
C LEU A 102 -3.64 -11.10 -11.01
N GLU A 103 -4.77 -10.91 -11.69
CA GLU A 103 -5.38 -11.93 -12.56
C GLU A 103 -4.77 -11.99 -13.98
N GLY A 104 -3.77 -11.16 -14.27
CA GLY A 104 -3.12 -11.12 -15.58
C GLY A 104 -3.94 -10.49 -16.71
N ARG A 105 -5.12 -9.92 -16.41
CA ARG A 105 -5.95 -9.21 -17.39
C ARG A 105 -5.35 -7.86 -17.79
N LYS A 106 -4.56 -7.26 -16.90
CA LYS A 106 -3.75 -6.05 -17.15
C LYS A 106 -2.28 -6.35 -16.94
N ARG A 107 -1.43 -5.54 -17.54
CA ARG A 107 0.03 -5.58 -17.35
C ARG A 107 0.52 -4.23 -16.89
N ARG A 108 1.25 -4.23 -15.78
CA ARG A 108 1.91 -3.05 -15.24
C ARG A 108 2.97 -2.53 -16.22
N LYS A 109 2.87 -1.26 -16.58
CA LYS A 109 3.80 -0.62 -17.53
C LYS A 109 4.44 0.59 -16.87
N VAL A 110 5.73 0.75 -17.09
CA VAL A 110 6.52 1.87 -16.59
C VAL A 110 7.32 2.50 -17.73
N PHE A 111 8.01 3.62 -17.47
CA PHE A 111 8.80 4.33 -18.47
C PHE A 111 7.98 4.62 -19.74
N TRP A 112 6.81 5.28 -19.55
CA TRP A 112 5.89 5.65 -20.65
C TRP A 112 5.39 4.46 -21.47
N GLY A 113 5.24 3.29 -20.81
CA GLY A 113 4.75 2.07 -21.44
C GLY A 113 5.81 1.26 -22.20
N LEU A 114 7.07 1.68 -22.17
CA LEU A 114 8.16 0.98 -22.85
C LEU A 114 8.57 -0.31 -22.16
N TYR A 115 8.38 -0.39 -20.83
CA TYR A 115 8.75 -1.56 -20.05
C TYR A 115 7.54 -2.15 -19.33
N LYS A 116 7.40 -3.48 -19.36
CA LYS A 116 6.38 -4.23 -18.65
C LYS A 116 7.00 -4.89 -17.43
N LEU A 117 6.46 -4.65 -16.25
CA LEU A 117 6.89 -5.34 -15.05
C LEU A 117 6.45 -6.81 -15.04
N PRO A 118 7.15 -7.69 -14.28
CA PRO A 118 6.71 -9.07 -14.08
C PRO A 118 5.27 -9.14 -13.56
N GLN A 119 4.59 -10.22 -13.85
CA GLN A 119 3.29 -10.52 -13.29
C GLN A 119 3.46 -10.98 -11.85
N VAL A 120 2.66 -10.44 -10.95
CA VAL A 120 2.54 -10.89 -9.55
C VAL A 120 1.31 -11.79 -9.41
N TYR A 121 1.41 -12.83 -8.60
CA TYR A 121 0.34 -13.76 -8.33
C TYR A 121 0.11 -13.88 -6.81
N ILE A 122 -1.14 -13.77 -6.39
CA ILE A 122 -1.56 -13.92 -4.99
C ILE A 122 -2.80 -14.82 -4.97
N ASP A 123 -2.73 -15.91 -4.22
CA ASP A 123 -3.83 -16.89 -4.10
C ASP A 123 -4.76 -16.63 -2.90
N ASN A 124 -4.43 -15.71 -2.03
CA ASN A 124 -5.22 -15.33 -0.87
C ASN A 124 -6.67 -14.98 -1.22
N LYS A 125 -7.57 -15.19 -0.27
CA LYS A 125 -8.92 -14.63 -0.35
C LYS A 125 -8.85 -13.11 -0.56
N LYS A 126 -9.62 -12.59 -1.52
CA LYS A 126 -9.65 -11.17 -1.86
C LYS A 126 -11.02 -10.56 -1.60
N VAL A 127 -11.00 -9.36 -1.04
CA VAL A 127 -12.15 -8.45 -0.95
C VAL A 127 -11.87 -7.29 -1.90
N LEU A 128 -12.72 -7.14 -2.90
CA LEU A 128 -12.53 -6.12 -3.94
C LEU A 128 -13.20 -4.81 -3.52
N ILE A 129 -12.43 -3.74 -3.52
CA ILE A 129 -12.82 -2.42 -3.02
C ILE A 129 -13.10 -1.46 -4.18
N ASP A 130 -14.18 -0.70 -4.04
CA ASP A 130 -14.56 0.38 -4.94
C ASP A 130 -14.09 1.77 -4.44
N ASP A 131 -14.09 2.74 -5.36
CA ASP A 131 -13.84 4.15 -5.03
C ASP A 131 -14.91 4.69 -4.07
N GLY A 132 -14.48 5.37 -3.00
CA GLY A 132 -15.37 5.95 -1.98
C GLY A 132 -16.01 4.92 -1.05
N GLN A 133 -15.62 3.65 -1.14
CA GLN A 133 -16.18 2.62 -0.27
C GLN A 133 -15.73 2.82 1.18
N VAL A 134 -16.70 2.82 2.09
CA VAL A 134 -16.48 2.76 3.54
C VAL A 134 -16.78 1.34 4.01
N PHE A 135 -15.86 0.78 4.78
CA PHE A 135 -16.02 -0.54 5.38
C PHE A 135 -15.34 -0.62 6.74
N TYR A 136 -15.59 -1.69 7.47
CA TYR A 136 -15.05 -1.90 8.82
C TYR A 136 -14.32 -3.22 8.90
N ILE A 137 -13.19 -3.22 9.58
CA ILE A 137 -12.49 -4.43 10.03
C ILE A 137 -12.52 -4.37 11.56
N GLY A 138 -13.34 -5.22 12.19
CA GLY A 138 -13.67 -5.05 13.59
C GLY A 138 -14.28 -3.66 13.86
N ASN A 139 -13.65 -2.88 14.74
CA ASN A 139 -14.03 -1.50 15.05
C ASN A 139 -13.16 -0.43 14.33
N ILE A 140 -12.32 -0.85 13.39
CA ILE A 140 -11.50 0.04 12.57
C ILE A 140 -12.31 0.46 11.36
N LYS A 141 -12.58 1.76 11.23
CA LYS A 141 -13.23 2.35 10.05
C LYS A 141 -12.20 2.58 8.96
N ILE A 142 -12.49 2.16 7.76
CA ILE A 142 -11.63 2.35 6.59
C ILE A 142 -12.45 2.95 5.46
N GLU A 143 -11.94 4.01 4.86
CA GLU A 143 -12.48 4.59 3.65
C GLU A 143 -11.42 4.56 2.56
N ALA A 144 -11.79 4.06 1.39
CA ALA A 144 -10.88 3.89 0.26
C ALA A 144 -11.17 4.92 -0.83
N PHE A 145 -10.13 5.54 -1.35
CA PHE A 145 -10.22 6.49 -2.47
C PHE A 145 -9.40 5.99 -3.64
N LEU A 146 -10.02 5.90 -4.80
CA LEU A 146 -9.31 5.58 -6.04
C LEU A 146 -8.51 6.82 -6.50
N VAL A 147 -7.19 6.69 -6.56
CA VAL A 147 -6.25 7.74 -6.96
C VAL A 147 -5.41 7.22 -8.14
N PRO A 148 -6.00 7.06 -9.33
CA PRO A 148 -5.31 6.48 -10.47
C PRO A 148 -4.22 7.39 -11.00
N GLY A 149 -3.17 6.76 -11.55
CA GLY A 149 -2.06 7.46 -12.20
C GLY A 149 -0.74 6.77 -12.00
N HIS A 150 -0.33 6.45 -10.76
CA HIS A 150 0.80 5.55 -10.51
C HIS A 150 0.48 4.17 -11.11
N THR A 151 -0.59 3.55 -10.66
CA THR A 151 -1.31 2.50 -11.37
C THR A 151 -2.74 2.97 -11.68
N TRP A 152 -3.47 2.23 -12.51
CA TRP A 152 -4.85 2.58 -12.85
C TRP A 152 -5.83 2.35 -11.71
N GLY A 153 -5.49 1.48 -10.79
CA GLY A 153 -6.38 1.08 -9.69
C GLY A 153 -5.86 1.45 -8.30
N HIS A 154 -4.82 2.29 -8.21
CA HIS A 154 -4.21 2.66 -6.94
C HIS A 154 -5.24 3.20 -5.95
N LEU A 155 -5.29 2.60 -4.75
CA LEU A 155 -6.13 3.04 -3.64
C LEU A 155 -5.29 3.77 -2.58
N VAL A 156 -5.91 4.80 -2.01
CA VAL A 156 -5.47 5.48 -0.80
C VAL A 156 -6.46 5.13 0.29
N TYR A 157 -6.00 4.82 1.49
CA TYR A 157 -6.85 4.43 2.61
C TYR A 157 -6.82 5.49 3.71
N LEU A 158 -7.99 5.98 4.10
CA LEU A 158 -8.19 6.81 5.29
C LEU A 158 -8.74 5.92 6.42
N ILE A 159 -7.98 5.79 7.50
CA ILE A 159 -8.32 4.93 8.64
C ILE A 159 -8.71 5.79 9.83
N ASP A 160 -9.88 5.47 10.43
CA ASP A 160 -10.49 6.15 11.58
C ASP A 160 -10.56 7.67 11.43
N ASP A 161 -10.77 8.16 10.19
CA ASP A 161 -10.83 9.58 9.81
C ASP A 161 -9.57 10.40 10.20
N ALA A 162 -8.46 9.74 10.53
CA ALA A 162 -7.26 10.37 11.08
C ALA A 162 -5.96 10.03 10.33
N TYR A 163 -5.84 8.82 9.79
CA TYR A 163 -4.60 8.31 9.20
C TYR A 163 -4.76 8.04 7.71
N LEU A 164 -4.02 8.76 6.88
CA LEU A 164 -4.06 8.62 5.43
C LEU A 164 -2.84 7.85 4.92
N PHE A 165 -3.07 6.67 4.37
CA PHE A 165 -2.03 5.83 3.77
C PHE A 165 -2.07 5.98 2.25
N THR A 166 -1.06 6.64 1.70
CA THR A 166 -1.06 7.15 0.32
C THR A 166 -0.43 6.21 -0.70
N GLY A 167 0.25 5.14 -0.25
CA GLY A 167 1.05 4.30 -1.15
C GLY A 167 2.00 5.16 -2.00
N ASP A 168 2.14 4.81 -3.26
CA ASP A 168 3.05 5.46 -4.20
C ASP A 168 2.45 6.66 -4.96
N THR A 169 1.31 7.18 -4.49
CA THR A 169 0.74 8.40 -5.08
C THR A 169 1.51 9.65 -4.69
N ILE A 170 2.09 9.67 -3.47
CA ILE A 170 2.87 10.78 -2.93
C ILE A 170 4.04 10.21 -2.14
N TRP A 171 5.24 10.75 -2.35
CA TRP A 171 6.40 10.52 -1.51
C TRP A 171 6.81 11.79 -0.80
N PHE A 172 7.16 11.68 0.47
CA PHE A 172 7.61 12.80 1.27
C PHE A 172 9.13 12.85 1.32
N GLY A 173 9.69 14.02 1.04
CA GLY A 173 11.11 14.30 1.19
C GLY A 173 11.49 14.63 2.65
N ALA A 174 12.78 14.61 2.94
CA ALA A 174 13.30 14.98 4.25
C ALA A 174 13.07 16.45 4.62
N ASP A 175 12.79 17.29 3.62
CA ASP A 175 12.46 18.72 3.73
C ASP A 175 10.97 18.99 3.99
N GLY A 176 10.16 17.93 4.12
CA GLY A 176 8.71 18.04 4.25
C GLY A 176 7.99 18.31 2.92
N GLY A 177 8.72 18.43 1.82
CA GLY A 177 8.13 18.50 0.48
C GLY A 177 7.61 17.15 0.02
N TYR A 178 6.83 17.14 -1.05
CA TYR A 178 6.33 15.91 -1.66
C TYR A 178 6.69 15.83 -3.14
N ALA A 179 6.81 14.61 -3.63
CA ALA A 179 7.08 14.33 -5.04
C ALA A 179 6.41 13.03 -5.47
N PHE A 180 6.43 12.77 -6.76
CA PHE A 180 6.10 11.47 -7.34
C PHE A 180 6.96 11.22 -8.59
N LEU A 181 7.34 9.96 -8.81
CA LEU A 181 8.20 9.60 -9.96
C LEU A 181 7.36 9.43 -11.23
N ASN A 182 7.52 10.36 -12.15
CA ASN A 182 6.83 10.35 -13.43
C ASN A 182 7.12 9.10 -14.28
N THR A 183 8.33 8.56 -14.17
CA THR A 183 8.79 7.41 -14.95
C THR A 183 8.15 6.11 -14.52
N LEU A 184 7.68 6.03 -13.26
CA LEU A 184 6.99 4.87 -12.69
C LEU A 184 5.47 4.99 -12.79
N ALA A 185 4.93 6.19 -13.03
CA ALA A 185 3.50 6.38 -13.23
C ALA A 185 3.05 5.87 -14.60
N GLU A 186 1.91 5.18 -14.66
CA GLU A 186 1.26 4.82 -15.92
C GLU A 186 0.66 6.02 -16.62
N ASP A 187 0.07 6.96 -15.85
CA ASP A 187 -0.43 8.26 -16.34
C ASP A 187 -0.20 9.37 -15.33
N ARG A 188 0.84 10.16 -15.56
CA ARG A 188 1.18 11.32 -14.73
C ARG A 188 0.08 12.37 -14.65
N LYS A 189 -0.58 12.68 -15.79
CA LYS A 189 -1.59 13.73 -15.83
C LYS A 189 -2.81 13.32 -15.01
N LEU A 190 -3.18 12.06 -15.13
CA LEU A 190 -4.25 11.48 -14.34
C LEU A 190 -3.90 11.48 -12.86
N GLN A 191 -2.66 11.14 -12.48
CA GLN A 191 -2.21 11.15 -11.07
C GLN A 191 -2.36 12.55 -10.45
N ILE A 192 -1.92 13.60 -11.15
CA ILE A 192 -2.08 14.98 -10.68
C ILE A 192 -3.57 15.35 -10.50
N LYS A 193 -4.41 14.96 -11.45
CA LYS A 193 -5.86 15.20 -11.39
C LYS A 193 -6.50 14.46 -10.20
N SER A 194 -6.11 13.22 -10.01
CA SER A 194 -6.62 12.37 -8.92
C SER A 194 -6.22 12.89 -7.54
N LEU A 195 -4.98 13.35 -7.38
CA LEU A 195 -4.50 13.97 -6.14
C LEU A 195 -5.25 15.26 -5.81
N LYS A 196 -5.54 16.11 -6.82
CA LYS A 196 -6.35 17.31 -6.62
C LYS A 196 -7.78 16.98 -6.22
N ARG A 197 -8.37 15.92 -6.78
CA ARG A 197 -9.68 15.42 -6.37
C ARG A 197 -9.65 14.96 -4.90
N LEU A 198 -8.66 14.17 -4.53
CA LEU A 198 -8.49 13.69 -3.15
C LEU A 198 -8.34 14.87 -2.17
N GLU A 199 -7.49 15.85 -2.51
CA GLU A 199 -7.34 17.07 -1.71
C GLU A 199 -8.68 17.79 -1.51
N GLY A 200 -9.50 17.94 -2.57
CA GLY A 200 -10.83 18.54 -2.48
C GLY A 200 -11.73 17.79 -1.49
N ILE A 201 -11.80 16.46 -1.61
CA ILE A 201 -12.61 15.61 -0.72
C ILE A 201 -12.17 15.77 0.76
N LEU A 202 -10.86 15.79 1.02
CA LEU A 202 -10.33 15.88 2.37
C LEU A 202 -10.47 17.28 3.01
N ARG A 203 -10.53 18.35 2.19
CA ARG A 203 -10.75 19.72 2.68
C ARG A 203 -12.20 20.00 3.10
N GLU A 204 -13.15 19.23 2.60
CA GLU A 204 -14.58 19.37 2.89
C GLU A 204 -14.99 18.62 4.18
N ARG A 205 -14.06 17.99 4.86
CA ARG A 205 -14.23 17.25 6.13
C ARG A 205 -13.70 18.04 7.30
#